data_2e8f344f5f4d53a35d0cbe5ca9f19e81
#
_entry.id   2e8f344f5f4d53a35d0cbe5ca9f19e81
#
_cell.length_a   1.000
_cell.length_b   1.000
_cell.length_c   1.000
_cell.angle_alpha   90.00
_cell.angle_beta   90.00
_cell.angle_gamma   90.00
#
_symmetry.space_group_name_H-M   'P 1'
#
loop_
_entity.id
_entity.type
_entity.pdbx_description
1 polymer ?
#
loop_
_entity_poly.entity_id
_entity_poly.type
_entity_poly.pdbx_seq_one_letter_code
_entity_poly.pdbx_strand_id
1 'polypeptide(L)'
;RELAEQEHREGHLLANHSYSHDYKTLYASWESFMDEINKTESIIQEISGNDTLKLIRFPGGSYNAGDHAAAKQAYKQNLKDAGYYYADWNCLNGDAESALKDVDSLVAKVKATATEDNIVILMHDTATKTTTPQALGQIIEYLKGKGYEFRRLDQIDYYDNGKSSVSQDKNSIIL
;
A
#
# COMPACT_ATOMS: atom_id res chain seq x y z
N ARG A 1 17.95 -1.81 -2.38
CA ARG A 1 18.00 -0.91 -3.54
C ARG A 1 17.84 -1.69 -4.84
N GLU A 2 18.69 -2.70 -5.13
CA GLU A 2 18.62 -3.50 -6.38
C GLU A 2 17.24 -4.07 -6.66
N LEU A 3 16.54 -4.60 -5.64
CA LEU A 3 15.17 -5.12 -5.78
C LEU A 3 14.18 -4.02 -6.19
N ALA A 4 14.23 -2.85 -5.57
CA ALA A 4 13.35 -1.74 -5.92
C ALA A 4 13.64 -1.21 -7.36
N GLU A 5 14.90 -1.20 -7.78
CA GLU A 5 15.28 -0.89 -9.17
C GLU A 5 14.74 -1.94 -10.16
N GLN A 6 14.72 -3.20 -9.75
CA GLN A 6 14.13 -4.28 -10.55
C GLN A 6 12.61 -4.13 -10.64
N GLU A 7 11.92 -3.93 -9.52
CA GLU A 7 10.47 -3.69 -9.48
C GLU A 7 10.07 -2.53 -10.39
N HIS A 8 10.80 -1.42 -10.32
CA HIS A 8 10.56 -0.28 -11.20
C HIS A 8 10.75 -0.64 -12.69
N ARG A 9 11.85 -1.34 -13.05
CA ARG A 9 12.09 -1.79 -14.43
C ARG A 9 11.03 -2.77 -14.95
N GLU A 10 10.44 -3.57 -14.06
CA GLU A 10 9.36 -4.50 -14.38
C GLU A 10 7.99 -3.84 -14.44
N GLY A 11 7.91 -2.53 -14.19
CA GLY A 11 6.71 -1.71 -14.35
C GLY A 11 5.85 -1.59 -13.11
N HIS A 12 6.36 -1.97 -11.92
CA HIS A 12 5.67 -1.73 -10.65
C HIS A 12 5.80 -0.27 -10.21
N LEU A 13 4.80 0.22 -9.47
CA LEU A 13 4.84 1.54 -8.85
C LEU A 13 5.58 1.48 -7.52
N LEU A 14 6.63 2.27 -7.39
CA LEU A 14 7.25 2.51 -6.10
C LEU A 14 6.49 3.62 -5.37
N ALA A 15 6.03 3.35 -4.16
CA ALA A 15 5.31 4.30 -3.32
C ALA A 15 5.92 4.37 -1.92
N ASN A 16 5.54 5.40 -1.17
CA ASN A 16 6.18 5.74 0.09
C ASN A 16 5.48 5.07 1.29
N HIS A 17 6.25 4.43 2.17
CA HIS A 17 5.75 3.81 3.41
C HIS A 17 6.58 4.19 4.64
N SER A 18 7.12 5.41 4.68
CA SER A 18 8.12 5.94 5.60
C SER A 18 9.52 5.33 5.43
N TYR A 19 10.49 5.89 6.12
CA TYR A 19 11.88 5.44 6.09
C TYR A 19 12.18 4.38 7.14
N SER A 20 11.86 4.65 8.40
CA SER A 20 12.20 3.76 9.51
C SER A 20 11.09 2.79 9.91
N HIS A 21 9.84 3.11 9.56
CA HIS A 21 8.64 2.42 10.06
C HIS A 21 8.53 2.42 11.61
N ASP A 22 9.27 3.30 12.31
CA ASP A 22 9.17 3.47 13.75
C ASP A 22 8.02 4.42 14.12
N TYR A 23 6.95 3.89 14.64
CA TYR A 23 5.72 4.65 14.96
C TYR A 23 5.97 5.78 15.97
N LYS A 24 6.87 5.57 16.91
CA LYS A 24 7.19 6.57 17.93
C LYS A 24 7.83 7.81 17.30
N THR A 25 8.76 7.62 16.38
CA THR A 25 9.41 8.69 15.63
C THR A 25 8.43 9.27 14.60
N LEU A 26 7.81 8.42 13.80
CA LEU A 26 6.94 8.81 12.69
C LEU A 26 5.75 9.66 13.13
N TYR A 27 5.10 9.31 14.23
CA TYR A 27 3.90 10.01 14.72
C TYR A 27 4.16 10.97 15.87
N ALA A 28 5.42 11.34 16.15
CA ALA A 28 5.77 12.31 17.16
C ALA A 28 5.31 13.74 16.83
N SER A 29 5.48 14.16 15.59
CA SER A 29 5.03 15.44 15.04
C SER A 29 4.86 15.37 13.53
N TRP A 30 4.19 16.38 12.95
CA TRP A 30 4.09 16.53 11.49
C TRP A 30 5.47 16.66 10.82
N GLU A 31 6.36 17.42 11.41
CA GLU A 31 7.73 17.62 10.92
C GLU A 31 8.50 16.29 10.90
N SER A 32 8.40 15.50 11.96
CA SER A 32 9.03 14.17 12.05
C SER A 32 8.44 13.22 11.02
N PHE A 33 7.12 13.26 10.81
CA PHE A 33 6.45 12.48 9.77
C PHE A 33 6.99 12.85 8.39
N MET A 34 7.04 14.12 8.05
CA MET A 34 7.52 14.58 6.74
C MET A 34 9.02 14.35 6.53
N ASP A 35 9.84 14.37 7.58
CA ASP A 35 11.25 14.00 7.49
C ASP A 35 11.43 12.52 7.06
N GLU A 36 10.65 11.61 7.65
CA GLU A 36 10.60 10.19 7.28
C GLU A 36 10.09 9.99 5.83
N ILE A 37 9.05 10.72 5.43
CA ILE A 37 8.50 10.68 4.07
C ILE A 37 9.52 11.22 3.07
N ASN A 38 10.14 12.36 3.33
CA ASN A 38 11.10 13.00 2.41
C ASN A 38 12.35 12.15 2.20
N LYS A 39 12.84 11.44 3.23
CA LYS A 39 13.96 10.50 3.08
C LYS A 39 13.65 9.39 2.10
N THR A 40 12.48 8.77 2.22
CA THR A 40 12.06 7.70 1.31
C THR A 40 11.75 8.24 -0.08
N GLU A 41 11.10 9.40 -0.18
CA GLU A 41 10.81 10.06 -1.44
C GLU A 41 12.08 10.32 -2.27
N SER A 42 13.14 10.78 -1.62
CA SER A 42 14.44 11.00 -2.29
C SER A 42 15.00 9.71 -2.90
N ILE A 43 14.85 8.58 -2.21
CA ILE A 43 15.30 7.27 -2.71
C ILE A 43 14.43 6.82 -3.89
N ILE A 44 13.11 7.01 -3.80
CA ILE A 44 12.18 6.67 -4.88
C ILE A 44 12.51 7.50 -6.13
N GLN A 45 12.75 8.81 -5.97
CA GLN A 45 13.12 9.70 -7.08
C GLN A 45 14.45 9.33 -7.73
N GLU A 46 15.44 8.90 -6.96
CA GLU A 46 16.72 8.40 -7.52
C GLU A 46 16.55 7.15 -8.38
N ILE A 47 15.54 6.30 -8.07
CA ILE A 47 15.29 5.03 -8.78
C ILE A 47 14.40 5.25 -10.00
N SER A 48 13.30 5.98 -9.83
CA SER A 48 12.23 6.10 -10.83
C SER A 48 12.19 7.44 -11.57
N GLY A 49 13.08 8.38 -11.22
CA GLY A 49 13.07 9.73 -11.76
C GLY A 49 12.05 10.65 -11.08
N ASN A 50 11.92 11.87 -11.59
CA ASN A 50 11.12 12.92 -10.94
C ASN A 50 9.60 12.83 -11.22
N ASP A 51 9.17 11.89 -12.04
CA ASP A 51 7.78 11.76 -12.51
C ASP A 51 7.00 10.74 -11.66
N THR A 52 7.14 10.80 -10.34
CA THR A 52 6.48 9.88 -9.41
C THR A 52 5.26 10.50 -8.77
N LEU A 53 4.19 9.71 -8.68
CA LEU A 53 3.03 10.07 -7.89
C LEU A 53 3.44 10.15 -6.41
N LYS A 54 3.19 11.28 -5.77
CA LYS A 54 3.38 11.46 -4.33
C LYS A 54 2.35 10.65 -3.55
N LEU A 55 2.54 9.36 -3.52
CA LEU A 55 1.63 8.40 -2.91
C LEU A 55 2.23 7.79 -1.66
N ILE A 56 1.46 7.79 -0.57
CA ILE A 56 1.86 7.26 0.73
C ILE A 56 0.90 6.15 1.16
N ARG A 57 1.45 5.12 1.80
CA ARG A 57 0.67 4.27 2.69
C ARG A 57 1.09 4.56 4.13
N PHE A 58 0.13 4.90 4.99
CA PHE A 58 0.41 5.12 6.40
C PHE A 58 0.88 3.84 7.08
N PRO A 59 2.02 3.81 7.78
CA PRO A 59 2.35 2.71 8.67
C PRO A 59 1.23 2.42 9.66
N GLY A 60 0.72 1.18 9.63
CA GLY A 60 -0.45 0.76 10.39
C GLY A 60 -1.80 1.25 9.85
N GLY A 61 -1.87 1.76 8.62
CA GLY A 61 -3.09 2.26 7.99
C GLY A 61 -3.56 3.64 8.49
N SER A 62 -4.27 4.37 7.66
CA SER A 62 -4.72 5.73 7.96
C SER A 62 -5.96 5.78 8.88
N TYR A 63 -6.71 4.68 8.94
CA TYR A 63 -8.00 4.59 9.65
C TYR A 63 -7.93 3.78 10.95
N ASN A 64 -6.84 3.08 11.21
CA ASN A 64 -6.71 2.26 12.40
C ASN A 64 -6.70 3.11 13.68
N ALA A 65 -7.56 2.75 14.63
CA ALA A 65 -7.56 3.31 15.97
C ALA A 65 -6.28 2.92 16.74
N GLY A 66 -5.99 3.62 17.83
CA GLY A 66 -4.83 3.40 18.69
C GLY A 66 -4.13 4.70 19.04
N ASP A 67 -2.96 4.60 19.62
CA ASP A 67 -2.24 5.74 20.23
C ASP A 67 -1.94 6.88 19.24
N HIS A 68 -1.86 6.59 17.94
CA HIS A 68 -1.54 7.57 16.91
C HIS A 68 -2.75 8.00 16.06
N ALA A 69 -3.99 7.62 16.42
CA ALA A 69 -5.18 7.92 15.62
C ALA A 69 -5.38 9.42 15.38
N ALA A 70 -5.19 10.25 16.40
CA ALA A 70 -5.33 11.70 16.30
C ALA A 70 -4.29 12.32 15.34
N ALA A 71 -3.03 11.89 15.44
CA ALA A 71 -1.97 12.34 14.53
C ALA A 71 -2.28 11.95 13.08
N LYS A 72 -2.64 10.69 12.82
CA LYS A 72 -3.02 10.20 11.49
C LYS A 72 -4.17 11.00 10.89
N GLN A 73 -5.19 11.30 11.70
CA GLN A 73 -6.34 12.08 11.22
C GLN A 73 -5.94 13.52 10.83
N ALA A 74 -5.09 14.18 11.63
CA ALA A 74 -4.57 15.50 11.29
C ALA A 74 -3.68 15.46 10.03
N TYR A 75 -2.82 14.44 9.92
CA TYR A 75 -1.87 14.32 8.82
C TYR A 75 -2.54 14.05 7.46
N LYS A 76 -3.75 13.49 7.41
CA LYS A 76 -4.51 13.33 6.17
C LYS A 76 -4.75 14.66 5.46
N GLN A 77 -5.17 15.69 6.21
CA GLN A 77 -5.38 17.01 5.64
C GLN A 77 -4.06 17.68 5.27
N ASN A 78 -3.07 17.61 6.13
CA ASN A 78 -1.75 18.18 5.88
C ASN A 78 -1.10 17.57 4.63
N LEU A 79 -1.23 16.25 4.42
CA LEU A 79 -0.75 15.57 3.21
C LEU A 79 -1.45 16.09 1.96
N LYS A 80 -2.77 16.21 2.00
CA LYS A 80 -3.54 16.78 0.88
C LYS A 80 -3.06 18.18 0.52
N ASP A 81 -2.87 19.04 1.52
CA ASP A 81 -2.39 20.43 1.35
C ASP A 81 -0.95 20.46 0.81
N ALA A 82 -0.14 19.45 1.11
CA ALA A 82 1.22 19.27 0.59
C ALA A 82 1.27 18.54 -0.78
N GLY A 83 0.11 18.25 -1.39
CA GLY A 83 0.01 17.61 -2.69
C GLY A 83 0.30 16.10 -2.69
N TYR A 84 0.16 15.45 -1.54
CA TYR A 84 0.29 14.00 -1.43
C TYR A 84 -1.07 13.30 -1.47
N TYR A 85 -1.08 12.10 -2.02
CA TYR A 85 -2.16 11.13 -1.92
C TYR A 85 -1.82 10.05 -0.90
N TYR A 86 -2.83 9.35 -0.36
CA TYR A 86 -2.58 8.16 0.42
C TYR A 86 -3.54 7.04 0.03
N ALA A 87 -3.08 5.80 0.18
CA ALA A 87 -3.87 4.61 -0.08
C ALA A 87 -3.87 3.67 1.11
N ASP A 88 -5.05 3.23 1.52
CA ASP A 88 -5.27 2.13 2.43
C ASP A 88 -5.60 0.84 1.65
N TRP A 89 -6.24 -0.11 2.29
CA TRP A 89 -6.63 -1.39 1.70
C TRP A 89 -8.04 -1.78 2.16
N ASN A 90 -8.71 -2.59 1.38
CA ASN A 90 -10.01 -3.20 1.70
C ASN A 90 -9.99 -4.73 1.56
N CYS A 91 -8.85 -5.29 1.17
CA CYS A 91 -8.60 -6.72 1.10
C CYS A 91 -7.24 -7.02 1.73
N LEU A 92 -7.04 -8.21 2.27
CA LEU A 92 -5.78 -8.62 2.88
C LEU A 92 -5.57 -10.14 2.78
N ASN A 93 -4.30 -10.56 2.70
CA ASN A 93 -3.94 -11.97 2.78
C ASN A 93 -3.74 -12.47 4.22
N GLY A 94 -3.71 -11.56 5.20
CA GLY A 94 -3.56 -11.88 6.61
C GLY A 94 -2.15 -12.26 7.05
N ASP A 95 -1.13 -12.00 6.26
CA ASP A 95 0.26 -12.34 6.60
C ASP A 95 0.81 -11.56 7.80
N ALA A 96 0.24 -10.39 8.11
CA ALA A 96 0.57 -9.61 9.30
C ALA A 96 -0.07 -10.11 10.60
N GLU A 97 -1.07 -11.00 10.54
CA GLU A 97 -1.83 -11.45 11.71
C GLU A 97 -1.06 -12.45 12.60
N SER A 98 0.02 -13.04 12.10
CA SER A 98 0.91 -13.95 12.84
C SER A 98 2.32 -13.94 12.29
N ALA A 99 3.26 -14.60 12.98
CA ALA A 99 4.67 -14.65 12.56
C ALA A 99 4.82 -15.26 11.15
N LEU A 100 4.18 -16.39 10.90
CA LEU A 100 4.14 -17.04 9.59
C LEU A 100 2.83 -17.80 9.45
N LYS A 101 2.18 -17.69 8.28
CA LYS A 101 1.01 -18.48 7.90
C LYS A 101 1.37 -19.36 6.71
N ASP A 102 0.67 -20.51 6.60
CA ASP A 102 0.79 -21.36 5.42
C ASP A 102 0.12 -20.71 4.18
N VAL A 103 0.51 -21.18 3.02
CA VAL A 103 0.04 -20.67 1.73
C VAL A 103 -1.48 -20.74 1.59
N ASP A 104 -2.10 -21.87 1.99
CA ASP A 104 -3.54 -22.09 1.85
C ASP A 104 -4.33 -21.09 2.71
N SER A 105 -3.85 -20.83 3.93
CA SER A 105 -4.44 -19.82 4.83
C SER A 105 -4.40 -18.42 4.24
N LEU A 106 -3.28 -18.03 3.61
CA LEU A 106 -3.14 -16.73 2.96
C LEU A 106 -4.09 -16.58 1.75
N VAL A 107 -4.17 -17.61 0.92
CA VAL A 107 -5.10 -17.65 -0.23
C VAL A 107 -6.56 -17.62 0.24
N ALA A 108 -6.90 -18.41 1.28
CA ALA A 108 -8.25 -18.42 1.84
C ALA A 108 -8.66 -17.04 2.40
N LYS A 109 -7.74 -16.33 3.03
CA LYS A 109 -8.00 -14.98 3.56
C LYS A 109 -8.30 -13.98 2.45
N VAL A 110 -7.53 -13.98 1.36
CA VAL A 110 -7.85 -13.14 0.18
C VAL A 110 -9.23 -13.49 -0.37
N LYS A 111 -9.54 -14.78 -0.53
CA LYS A 111 -10.88 -15.22 -1.00
C LYS A 111 -12.02 -14.71 -0.13
N ALA A 112 -11.80 -14.64 1.18
CA ALA A 112 -12.79 -14.18 2.15
C ALA A 112 -12.94 -12.64 2.19
N THR A 113 -11.88 -11.89 1.83
CA THR A 113 -11.86 -10.44 1.95
C THR A 113 -11.96 -9.70 0.62
N ALA A 114 -11.79 -10.37 -0.52
CA ALA A 114 -11.96 -9.82 -1.85
C ALA A 114 -13.46 -9.80 -2.23
N THR A 115 -14.23 -8.90 -1.61
CA THR A 115 -15.69 -8.82 -1.74
C THR A 115 -16.19 -7.61 -2.52
N GLU A 116 -15.34 -6.63 -2.76
CA GLU A 116 -15.67 -5.38 -3.44
C GLU A 116 -15.33 -5.45 -4.94
N ASP A 117 -15.98 -4.63 -5.75
CA ASP A 117 -15.69 -4.53 -7.18
C ASP A 117 -14.26 -4.03 -7.45
N ASN A 118 -13.75 -3.20 -6.56
CA ASN A 118 -12.40 -2.66 -6.61
C ASN A 118 -11.68 -2.98 -5.31
N ILE A 119 -10.54 -3.64 -5.40
CA ILE A 119 -9.79 -4.07 -4.23
C ILE A 119 -8.34 -3.58 -4.25
N VAL A 120 -7.89 -3.15 -3.08
CA VAL A 120 -6.48 -2.90 -2.77
C VAL A 120 -6.08 -3.94 -1.74
N ILE A 121 -5.11 -4.79 -2.07
CA ILE A 121 -4.71 -5.89 -1.19
C ILE A 121 -3.51 -5.49 -0.35
N LEU A 122 -3.60 -5.71 0.96
CA LEU A 122 -2.45 -5.61 1.86
C LEU A 122 -1.71 -6.94 1.91
N MET A 123 -0.42 -6.89 1.59
CA MET A 123 0.55 -7.97 1.76
C MET A 123 1.90 -7.38 2.20
N HIS A 124 2.80 -8.22 2.69
CA HIS A 124 4.14 -7.81 3.10
C HIS A 124 5.20 -8.66 2.42
N ASP A 125 6.29 -8.03 2.02
CA ASP A 125 7.44 -8.63 1.32
C ASP A 125 8.71 -8.71 2.20
N THR A 126 8.55 -8.60 3.51
CA THR A 126 9.68 -8.69 4.43
C THR A 126 10.28 -10.09 4.44
N ALA A 127 11.57 -10.20 4.78
CA ALA A 127 12.32 -11.47 4.80
C ALA A 127 11.69 -12.57 5.67
N THR A 128 10.84 -12.19 6.63
CA THR A 128 10.13 -13.15 7.51
C THR A 128 8.84 -13.70 6.91
N LYS A 129 8.33 -13.12 5.83
CA LYS A 129 7.06 -13.50 5.18
C LYS A 129 7.29 -14.41 3.96
N THR A 130 8.03 -15.49 4.16
CA THR A 130 8.49 -16.38 3.07
C THR A 130 7.37 -17.11 2.34
N THR A 131 6.18 -17.25 2.93
CA THR A 131 5.01 -17.88 2.33
C THR A 131 4.17 -16.93 1.49
N THR A 132 4.26 -15.61 1.71
CA THR A 132 3.52 -14.60 0.94
C THR A 132 3.85 -14.68 -0.56
N PRO A 133 5.11 -14.67 -1.01
CA PRO A 133 5.42 -14.83 -2.43
C PRO A 133 5.01 -16.19 -2.99
N GLN A 134 5.01 -17.25 -2.20
CA GLN A 134 4.54 -18.57 -2.62
C GLN A 134 3.02 -18.62 -2.86
N ALA A 135 2.25 -17.84 -2.09
CA ALA A 135 0.81 -17.73 -2.26
C ALA A 135 0.40 -16.87 -3.46
N LEU A 136 1.28 -15.98 -3.93
CA LEU A 136 0.94 -14.93 -4.90
C LEU A 136 0.39 -15.48 -6.20
N GLY A 137 0.98 -16.54 -6.76
CA GLY A 137 0.49 -17.17 -7.99
C GLY A 137 -0.95 -17.64 -7.88
N GLN A 138 -1.30 -18.33 -6.79
CA GLN A 138 -2.67 -18.81 -6.55
C GLN A 138 -3.66 -17.65 -6.32
N ILE A 139 -3.23 -16.58 -5.66
CA ILE A 139 -4.04 -15.38 -5.44
C ILE A 139 -4.35 -14.72 -6.79
N ILE A 140 -3.33 -14.52 -7.63
CA ILE A 140 -3.48 -13.91 -8.97
C ILE A 140 -4.45 -14.74 -9.84
N GLU A 141 -4.26 -16.06 -9.91
CA GLU A 141 -5.13 -16.95 -10.68
C GLU A 141 -6.59 -16.90 -10.19
N TYR A 142 -6.80 -16.92 -8.88
CA TYR A 142 -8.14 -16.81 -8.31
C TYR A 142 -8.82 -15.49 -8.69
N LEU A 143 -8.11 -14.38 -8.57
CA LEU A 143 -8.65 -13.06 -8.84
C LEU A 143 -8.93 -12.85 -10.34
N LYS A 144 -8.02 -13.31 -11.22
CA LYS A 144 -8.28 -13.34 -12.67
C LYS A 144 -9.49 -14.19 -13.02
N GLY A 145 -9.63 -15.35 -12.37
CA GLY A 145 -10.81 -16.22 -12.54
C GLY A 145 -12.13 -15.60 -12.08
N LYS A 146 -12.07 -14.57 -11.23
CA LYS A 146 -13.21 -13.74 -10.81
C LYS A 146 -13.47 -12.56 -11.74
N GLY A 147 -12.63 -12.34 -12.74
CA GLY A 147 -12.77 -11.27 -13.73
C GLY A 147 -12.11 -9.95 -13.31
N TYR A 148 -11.24 -9.97 -12.28
CA TYR A 148 -10.52 -8.75 -11.91
C TYR A 148 -9.36 -8.47 -12.86
N GLU A 149 -9.13 -7.20 -13.16
CA GLU A 149 -7.96 -6.68 -13.86
C GLU A 149 -6.96 -6.09 -12.88
N PHE A 150 -5.66 -6.34 -13.10
CA PHE A 150 -4.59 -5.81 -12.27
C PHE A 150 -4.14 -4.44 -12.79
N ARG A 151 -4.10 -3.46 -11.92
CA ARG A 151 -3.68 -2.09 -12.23
C ARG A 151 -2.74 -1.55 -11.15
N ARG A 152 -1.95 -0.52 -11.47
CA ARG A 152 -1.15 0.23 -10.50
C ARG A 152 -2.00 1.36 -9.89
N LEU A 153 -1.61 1.80 -8.68
CA LEU A 153 -2.27 2.89 -7.97
C LEU A 153 -2.22 4.23 -8.71
N ASP A 154 -1.20 4.47 -9.56
CA ASP A 154 -1.12 5.68 -10.39
C ASP A 154 -2.01 5.66 -11.65
N GLN A 155 -2.66 4.55 -11.91
CA GLN A 155 -3.61 4.38 -13.03
C GLN A 155 -5.07 4.55 -12.61
N ILE A 156 -5.30 5.01 -11.38
CA ILE A 156 -6.64 5.28 -10.84
C ILE A 156 -6.85 6.77 -10.61
N ASP A 157 -8.10 7.21 -10.68
CA ASP A 157 -8.46 8.59 -10.36
C ASP A 157 -8.60 8.76 -8.83
N TYR A 158 -7.85 9.69 -8.27
CA TYR A 158 -7.98 10.12 -6.88
C TYR A 158 -8.92 11.33 -6.81
N TYR A 159 -10.12 11.16 -6.21
CA TYR A 159 -11.05 12.26 -6.05
C TYR A 159 -10.79 13.08 -4.79
N ASP A 160 -11.24 14.31 -4.83
CA ASP A 160 -10.99 15.42 -3.88
C ASP A 160 -11.36 15.17 -2.41
N ASN A 161 -11.90 14.02 -2.03
CA ASN A 161 -12.41 13.75 -0.68
C ASN A 161 -11.63 12.69 0.11
N GLY A 162 -10.39 12.37 -0.27
CA GLY A 162 -9.56 11.41 0.48
C GLY A 162 -10.09 9.96 0.46
N LYS A 163 -11.12 9.69 -0.33
CA LYS A 163 -11.51 8.32 -0.68
C LYS A 163 -10.90 8.04 -2.04
N SER A 164 -10.10 7.00 -2.14
CA SER A 164 -9.75 6.42 -3.42
C SER A 164 -11.07 5.96 -4.07
N SER A 165 -11.63 6.78 -4.93
CA SER A 165 -12.65 6.30 -5.83
C SER A 165 -11.89 5.71 -7.01
N VAL A 166 -11.71 4.44 -6.99
CA VAL A 166 -11.34 3.67 -8.16
C VAL A 166 -12.37 4.01 -9.24
N SER A 167 -11.91 4.27 -10.47
CA SER A 167 -12.76 4.57 -11.61
C SER A 167 -13.93 3.58 -11.67
N GLN A 168 -15.06 4.00 -12.21
CA GLN A 168 -16.29 3.19 -12.33
C GLN A 168 -16.14 1.95 -13.24
N ASP A 169 -14.93 1.64 -13.70
CA ASP A 169 -14.65 0.40 -14.39
C ASP A 169 -14.65 -0.74 -13.37
N LYS A 170 -15.70 -1.53 -13.41
CA LYS A 170 -15.90 -2.70 -12.54
C LYS A 170 -14.71 -3.66 -12.66
N ASN A 171 -14.30 -4.21 -11.52
CA ASN A 171 -13.32 -5.30 -11.39
C ASN A 171 -11.84 -4.91 -11.57
N SER A 172 -11.37 -3.85 -10.92
CA SER A 172 -9.93 -3.54 -10.87
C SER A 172 -9.28 -4.03 -9.57
N ILE A 173 -8.14 -4.70 -9.68
CA ILE A 173 -7.25 -5.01 -8.56
C ILE A 173 -6.08 -4.07 -8.62
N ILE A 174 -5.76 -3.50 -7.46
CA ILE A 174 -4.64 -2.61 -7.27
C ILE A 174 -3.70 -3.28 -6.27
N LEU A 175 -2.56 -3.71 -6.74
CA LEU A 175 -1.49 -4.30 -5.96
C LEU A 175 -0.47 -3.23 -5.54
#